data_969c46b06e61d04e36e7525edf50434a
#
_entry.id   969c46b06e61d04e36e7525edf50434a
#
_cell.length_a   1.000
_cell.length_b   1.000
_cell.length_c   1.000
_cell.angle_alpha   90.00
_cell.angle_beta   90.00
_cell.angle_gamma   90.00
#
_symmetry.space_group_name_H-M   'P 1'
#
loop_
_entity.id
_entity.type
_entity.pdbx_description
1 polymer ?
#
loop_
_entity_poly.entity_id
_entity_poly.type
_entity_poly.pdbx_seq_one_letter_code
_entity_poly.pdbx_strand_id
1 'polypeptide(L)'
;MTDSNRGSFGSKIGLILATAGGAVGLGNVWRFPYMAGQEGGAAFILVYIGSVLLLGIPCMISEFIIGRHGASNTARAYTKLSNGTAWKWVGYLEVLTGFLITGYYAVVSGWCLQYVYASIMGELHGDPTFVANYFKEFSSDPVRPVMWTVAIFLICHFVIIHGVRGGIEKASKVMMPVLFILLLIIVVAACLLPDAGKGVEFLLKPDFGKVDRNVFLNALGQSFYSMSIGMGCICTYASYFSRQTNLFKSALQISIIDLLVAVLAGLMIFPAAFSVGVSPDSGPSLIFITLPNVFNQAFASLPLLGWIISLLFYVLLSVAALTSLMSLHEVNTSFFYEELKIDRKKGATIVTVSCAVIGAFCSLSLGATDKLSFFGKALFDWFDFVTGQIFLPLAGFLTCLFLGWYVPKQIVQDEFTNWGTLKGRLFGIYLFLIKFVCPVLIFLVFLNQFGVFG
;
A
#
# COMPACT_ATOMS: atom_id res chain seq x y z
N MET A 1 17.66 -14.68 25.09
CA MET A 1 16.28 -15.24 25.04
C MET A 1 16.19 -16.00 23.74
N THR A 2 15.92 -17.30 23.84
CA THR A 2 15.89 -18.23 22.71
C THR A 2 14.77 -17.89 21.73
N ASP A 3 15.04 -18.02 20.43
CA ASP A 3 14.15 -17.76 19.27
C ASP A 3 12.77 -18.47 19.27
N SER A 4 12.40 -19.16 20.34
CA SER A 4 11.23 -20.04 20.41
C SER A 4 9.88 -19.31 20.57
N ASN A 5 9.87 -17.99 20.79
CA ASN A 5 8.62 -17.25 21.07
C ASN A 5 8.19 -16.26 19.97
N ARG A 6 8.91 -16.24 18.83
CA ARG A 6 8.54 -15.43 17.70
C ARG A 6 7.47 -16.11 16.87
N GLY A 7 6.35 -15.43 16.59
CA GLY A 7 5.27 -15.97 15.76
C GLY A 7 5.78 -16.36 14.35
N SER A 8 5.16 -17.33 13.74
CA SER A 8 5.40 -17.73 12.34
C SER A 8 4.06 -17.89 11.63
N PHE A 9 4.05 -17.76 10.31
CA PHE A 9 2.86 -18.09 9.53
C PHE A 9 2.57 -19.60 9.62
N GLY A 10 1.30 -19.95 9.83
CA GLY A 10 0.88 -21.33 9.94
C GLY A 10 0.72 -22.04 8.60
N SER A 11 0.63 -21.27 7.49
CA SER A 11 0.45 -21.83 6.15
C SER A 11 1.05 -20.93 5.08
N LYS A 12 1.44 -21.55 3.94
CA LYS A 12 1.95 -20.83 2.78
C LYS A 12 0.90 -19.85 2.18
N ILE A 13 -0.37 -20.27 2.14
CA ILE A 13 -1.46 -19.40 1.66
C ILE A 13 -1.62 -18.21 2.58
N GLY A 14 -1.61 -18.42 3.90
CA GLY A 14 -1.69 -17.34 4.87
C GLY A 14 -0.54 -16.34 4.77
N LEU A 15 0.68 -16.83 4.55
CA LEU A 15 1.85 -16.02 4.29
C LEU A 15 1.65 -15.13 3.04
N ILE A 16 1.26 -15.72 1.91
CA ILE A 16 1.05 -14.99 0.66
C ILE A 16 -0.09 -13.96 0.81
N LEU A 17 -1.23 -14.36 1.38
CA LEU A 17 -2.38 -13.47 1.55
C LEU A 17 -2.09 -12.32 2.53
N ALA A 18 -1.35 -12.58 3.62
CA ALA A 18 -0.98 -11.53 4.57
C ALA A 18 0.01 -10.53 3.93
N THR A 19 1.05 -11.03 3.23
CA THR A 19 2.03 -10.16 2.59
C THR A 19 1.42 -9.41 1.39
N ALA A 20 0.59 -10.08 0.59
CA ALA A 20 -0.15 -9.43 -0.49
C ALA A 20 -1.15 -8.39 0.06
N GLY A 21 -1.83 -8.66 1.18
CA GLY A 21 -2.71 -7.70 1.84
C GLY A 21 -1.97 -6.47 2.38
N GLY A 22 -0.67 -6.58 2.65
CA GLY A 22 0.19 -5.44 2.96
C GLY A 22 0.49 -4.56 1.73
N ALA A 23 0.63 -5.18 0.56
CA ALA A 23 0.84 -4.47 -0.71
C ALA A 23 -0.49 -3.96 -1.29
N VAL A 24 -1.54 -4.79 -1.28
CA VAL A 24 -2.88 -4.42 -1.78
C VAL A 24 -3.58 -3.49 -0.79
N GLY A 25 -3.68 -2.22 -1.14
CA GLY A 25 -4.28 -1.19 -0.30
C GLY A 25 -4.99 -0.11 -1.11
N LEU A 26 -5.15 1.05 -0.49
CA LEU A 26 -5.70 2.24 -1.17
C LEU A 26 -4.87 2.65 -2.40
N GLY A 27 -3.58 2.32 -2.43
CA GLY A 27 -2.70 2.56 -3.57
C GLY A 27 -3.18 1.90 -4.86
N ASN A 28 -3.71 0.68 -4.78
CA ASN A 28 -4.22 -0.06 -5.95
C ASN A 28 -5.61 0.40 -6.38
N VAL A 29 -6.48 0.73 -5.41
CA VAL A 29 -7.87 1.07 -5.69
C VAL A 29 -8.06 2.56 -5.98
N TRP A 30 -7.15 3.39 -5.51
CA TRP A 30 -7.21 4.84 -5.68
C TRP A 30 -6.10 5.39 -6.57
N ARG A 31 -4.83 5.28 -6.10
CA ARG A 31 -3.69 5.95 -6.78
C ARG A 31 -3.42 5.37 -8.16
N PHE A 32 -3.48 4.05 -8.31
CA PHE A 32 -3.22 3.41 -9.59
C PHE A 32 -4.24 3.79 -10.68
N PRO A 33 -5.59 3.74 -10.46
CA PRO A 33 -6.54 4.20 -11.46
C PRO A 33 -6.37 5.69 -11.79
N TYR A 34 -6.12 6.54 -10.79
CA TYR A 34 -5.83 7.95 -11.00
C TYR A 34 -4.63 8.15 -11.93
N MET A 35 -3.50 7.49 -11.63
CA MET A 35 -2.30 7.56 -12.45
C MET A 35 -2.56 7.01 -13.87
N ALA A 36 -3.23 5.87 -13.99
CA ALA A 36 -3.59 5.30 -15.28
C ALA A 36 -4.50 6.25 -16.10
N GLY A 37 -5.40 6.97 -15.42
CA GLY A 37 -6.26 7.97 -16.04
C GLY A 37 -5.46 9.14 -16.65
N GLN A 38 -4.50 9.67 -15.91
CA GLN A 38 -3.64 10.77 -16.37
C GLN A 38 -2.62 10.34 -17.44
N GLU A 39 -2.06 9.14 -17.31
CA GLU A 39 -0.88 8.70 -18.05
C GLU A 39 -1.22 7.82 -19.27
N GLY A 40 -2.48 7.82 -19.74
CA GLY A 40 -2.87 7.18 -21.00
C GLY A 40 -3.29 5.71 -20.90
N GLY A 41 -3.84 5.29 -19.75
CA GLY A 41 -4.54 4.01 -19.59
C GLY A 41 -3.68 2.78 -19.82
N ALA A 42 -4.00 1.99 -20.85
CA ALA A 42 -3.33 0.72 -21.15
C ALA A 42 -1.81 0.85 -21.37
N ALA A 43 -1.35 1.95 -21.96
CA ALA A 43 0.06 2.18 -22.19
C ALA A 43 0.84 2.34 -20.86
N PHE A 44 0.28 3.12 -19.91
CA PHE A 44 0.82 3.22 -18.55
C PHE A 44 0.87 1.85 -17.86
N ILE A 45 -0.18 1.03 -18.00
CA ILE A 45 -0.23 -0.30 -17.38
C ILE A 45 0.90 -1.20 -17.87
N LEU A 46 1.21 -1.19 -19.17
CA LEU A 46 2.31 -1.98 -19.72
C LEU A 46 3.68 -1.51 -19.19
N VAL A 47 3.90 -0.19 -19.09
CA VAL A 47 5.12 0.37 -18.49
C VAL A 47 5.19 0.02 -17.00
N TYR A 48 4.05 0.08 -16.29
CA TYR A 48 3.96 -0.30 -14.88
C TYR A 48 4.30 -1.79 -14.67
N ILE A 49 3.80 -2.70 -15.51
CA ILE A 49 4.17 -4.14 -15.45
C ILE A 49 5.67 -4.31 -15.63
N GLY A 50 6.27 -3.61 -16.62
CA GLY A 50 7.72 -3.60 -16.81
C GLY A 50 8.47 -3.08 -15.57
N SER A 51 7.96 -2.04 -14.94
CA SER A 51 8.52 -1.44 -13.72
C SER A 51 8.44 -2.40 -12.52
N VAL A 52 7.33 -3.13 -12.36
CA VAL A 52 7.19 -4.16 -11.32
C VAL A 52 8.21 -5.28 -11.53
N LEU A 53 8.45 -5.72 -12.77
CA LEU A 53 9.43 -6.77 -13.07
C LEU A 53 10.88 -6.30 -12.84
N LEU A 54 11.21 -5.08 -13.25
CA LEU A 54 12.58 -4.56 -13.21
C LEU A 54 12.98 -3.99 -11.85
N LEU A 55 12.05 -3.42 -11.12
CA LEU A 55 12.28 -2.72 -9.86
C LEU A 55 11.54 -3.38 -8.69
N GLY A 56 10.23 -3.55 -8.79
CA GLY A 56 9.38 -4.03 -7.70
C GLY A 56 9.80 -5.39 -7.16
N ILE A 57 9.85 -6.41 -8.03
CA ILE A 57 10.20 -7.79 -7.64
C ILE A 57 11.63 -7.89 -7.09
N PRO A 58 12.68 -7.33 -7.72
CA PRO A 58 14.03 -7.38 -7.16
C PRO A 58 14.15 -6.71 -5.78
N CYS A 59 13.53 -5.54 -5.58
CA CYS A 59 13.52 -4.85 -4.29
C CYS A 59 12.77 -5.65 -3.23
N MET A 60 11.60 -6.21 -3.55
CA MET A 60 10.84 -7.08 -2.65
C MET A 60 11.64 -8.31 -2.22
N ILE A 61 12.34 -8.99 -3.15
CA ILE A 61 13.22 -10.11 -2.83
C ILE A 61 14.34 -9.67 -1.89
N SER A 62 14.86 -8.46 -2.06
CA SER A 62 15.91 -7.92 -1.21
C SER A 62 15.44 -7.74 0.23
N GLU A 63 14.26 -7.16 0.44
CA GLU A 63 13.65 -7.06 1.77
C GLU A 63 13.33 -8.45 2.34
N PHE A 64 12.89 -9.40 1.52
CA PHE A 64 12.70 -10.80 1.95
C PHE A 64 13.99 -11.44 2.46
N ILE A 65 15.09 -11.23 1.76
CA ILE A 65 16.41 -11.76 2.17
C ILE A 65 16.81 -11.17 3.52
N ILE A 66 16.72 -9.85 3.67
CA ILE A 66 17.07 -9.14 4.91
C ILE A 66 16.20 -9.62 6.07
N GLY A 67 14.89 -9.63 5.88
CA GLY A 67 13.94 -10.02 6.91
C GLY A 67 14.10 -11.47 7.35
N ARG A 68 14.17 -12.41 6.40
CA ARG A 68 14.30 -13.86 6.71
C ARG A 68 15.63 -14.18 7.34
N HIS A 69 16.74 -13.62 6.84
CA HIS A 69 18.06 -13.83 7.40
C HIS A 69 18.16 -13.24 8.82
N GLY A 70 17.65 -12.01 8.98
CA GLY A 70 17.66 -11.32 10.27
C GLY A 70 16.79 -11.98 11.34
N ALA A 71 15.69 -12.65 10.95
CA ALA A 71 14.70 -13.26 11.83
C ALA A 71 14.36 -12.38 13.05
N SER A 72 14.17 -11.08 12.82
CA SER A 72 13.92 -10.05 13.83
C SER A 72 13.17 -8.87 13.20
N ASN A 73 12.76 -7.87 13.99
CA ASN A 73 12.22 -6.65 13.43
C ASN A 73 13.18 -6.02 12.42
N THR A 74 12.66 -5.17 11.54
CA THR A 74 13.43 -4.61 10.42
C THR A 74 14.73 -3.92 10.88
N ALA A 75 14.70 -3.06 11.90
CA ALA A 75 15.91 -2.36 12.37
C ALA A 75 16.99 -3.32 12.87
N ARG A 76 16.58 -4.36 13.62
CA ARG A 76 17.51 -5.38 14.13
C ARG A 76 18.01 -6.29 13.02
N ALA A 77 17.20 -6.58 11.98
CA ALA A 77 17.64 -7.38 10.84
C ALA A 77 18.81 -6.70 10.09
N TYR A 78 18.70 -5.40 9.81
CA TYR A 78 19.79 -4.62 9.25
C TYR A 78 21.00 -4.56 10.20
N THR A 79 20.78 -4.38 11.50
CA THR A 79 21.87 -4.34 12.50
C THR A 79 22.66 -5.64 12.52
N LYS A 80 22.00 -6.80 12.47
CA LYS A 80 22.63 -8.13 12.42
C LYS A 80 23.45 -8.30 11.13
N LEU A 81 22.84 -8.04 9.97
CA LEU A 81 23.52 -8.19 8.68
C LEU A 81 24.65 -7.21 8.45
N SER A 82 24.60 -6.03 9.09
CA SER A 82 25.65 -5.02 8.98
C SER A 82 26.72 -5.14 10.06
N ASN A 83 26.65 -6.11 10.97
CA ASN A 83 27.51 -6.20 12.14
C ASN A 83 27.57 -4.87 12.93
N GLY A 84 26.45 -4.15 13.01
CA GLY A 84 26.31 -2.91 13.77
C GLY A 84 26.90 -1.66 13.11
N THR A 85 27.36 -1.73 11.87
CA THR A 85 27.87 -0.55 11.12
C THR A 85 26.77 0.47 10.81
N ALA A 86 27.12 1.58 10.14
CA ALA A 86 26.18 2.64 9.78
C ALA A 86 24.97 2.15 8.96
N TRP A 87 25.07 1.04 8.26
CA TRP A 87 23.95 0.43 7.50
C TRP A 87 22.76 0.04 8.37
N LYS A 88 22.93 -0.11 9.68
CA LYS A 88 21.80 -0.31 10.61
C LYS A 88 20.75 0.81 10.51
N TRP A 89 21.16 2.03 10.21
CA TRP A 89 20.26 3.18 10.12
C TRP A 89 19.24 3.08 9.00
N VAL A 90 19.51 2.25 7.96
CA VAL A 90 18.51 1.97 6.92
C VAL A 90 17.28 1.27 7.51
N GLY A 91 17.49 0.28 8.35
CA GLY A 91 16.39 -0.41 9.04
C GLY A 91 15.61 0.50 10.00
N TYR A 92 16.30 1.43 10.70
CA TYR A 92 15.62 2.44 11.52
C TYR A 92 14.83 3.43 10.67
N LEU A 93 15.36 3.83 9.50
CA LEU A 93 14.66 4.68 8.53
C LEU A 93 13.37 4.00 8.04
N GLU A 94 13.41 2.71 7.68
CA GLU A 94 12.23 1.96 7.26
C GLU A 94 11.18 1.88 8.37
N VAL A 95 11.58 1.62 9.62
CA VAL A 95 10.66 1.60 10.76
C VAL A 95 10.05 2.97 11.01
N LEU A 96 10.84 4.04 10.97
CA LEU A 96 10.35 5.41 11.12
C LEU A 96 9.36 5.76 10.01
N THR A 97 9.69 5.40 8.76
CA THR A 97 8.81 5.59 7.61
C THR A 97 7.47 4.88 7.83
N GLY A 98 7.51 3.60 8.19
CA GLY A 98 6.32 2.82 8.51
C GLY A 98 5.51 3.42 9.68
N PHE A 99 6.19 3.98 10.69
CA PHE A 99 5.53 4.61 11.84
C PHE A 99 4.76 5.87 11.45
N LEU A 100 5.38 6.76 10.68
CA LEU A 100 4.73 7.98 10.21
C LEU A 100 3.58 7.67 9.25
N ILE A 101 3.79 6.73 8.32
CA ILE A 101 2.72 6.29 7.40
C ILE A 101 1.55 5.69 8.18
N THR A 102 1.80 4.86 9.19
CA THR A 102 0.73 4.28 10.03
C THR A 102 -0.19 5.36 10.59
N GLY A 103 0.38 6.48 11.07
CA GLY A 103 -0.37 7.59 11.67
C GLY A 103 -1.31 8.26 10.67
N TYR A 104 -0.81 8.78 9.55
CA TYR A 104 -1.66 9.52 8.62
C TYR A 104 -2.51 8.61 7.70
N TYR A 105 -2.05 7.42 7.37
CA TYR A 105 -2.82 6.45 6.58
C TYR A 105 -4.11 6.01 7.29
N ALA A 106 -4.08 5.94 8.63
CA ALA A 106 -5.27 5.63 9.42
C ALA A 106 -6.36 6.71 9.32
N VAL A 107 -6.02 7.97 9.01
CA VAL A 107 -7.00 9.04 8.78
C VAL A 107 -7.85 8.71 7.55
N VAL A 108 -7.20 8.42 6.42
CA VAL A 108 -7.91 8.06 5.18
C VAL A 108 -8.65 6.72 5.33
N SER A 109 -8.06 5.77 6.07
CA SER A 109 -8.72 4.50 6.41
C SER A 109 -9.99 4.72 7.23
N GLY A 110 -9.96 5.67 8.16
CA GLY A 110 -11.12 6.11 8.94
C GLY A 110 -12.20 6.75 8.07
N TRP A 111 -11.82 7.53 7.06
CA TRP A 111 -12.77 8.08 6.08
C TRP A 111 -13.51 6.98 5.33
N CYS A 112 -12.84 5.89 4.98
CA CYS A 112 -13.52 4.73 4.38
C CYS A 112 -14.63 4.18 5.28
N LEU A 113 -14.40 4.07 6.60
CA LEU A 113 -15.44 3.65 7.55
C LEU A 113 -16.60 4.65 7.65
N GLN A 114 -16.31 5.97 7.67
CA GLN A 114 -17.36 7.00 7.60
C GLN A 114 -18.23 6.83 6.36
N TYR A 115 -17.62 6.54 5.22
CA TYR A 115 -18.36 6.38 3.98
C TYR A 115 -19.16 5.07 3.90
N VAL A 116 -18.73 4.01 4.61
CA VAL A 116 -19.58 2.83 4.86
C VAL A 116 -20.82 3.25 5.65
N TYR A 117 -20.64 3.99 6.74
CA TYR A 117 -21.74 4.51 7.56
C TYR A 117 -22.67 5.40 6.73
N ALA A 118 -22.14 6.37 6.00
CA ALA A 118 -22.89 7.29 5.14
C ALA A 118 -23.66 6.55 4.03
N SER A 119 -23.08 5.49 3.46
CA SER A 119 -23.78 4.65 2.48
C SER A 119 -24.96 3.91 3.11
N ILE A 120 -24.79 3.34 4.31
CA ILE A 120 -25.89 2.66 5.03
C ILE A 120 -27.03 3.64 5.34
N MET A 121 -26.69 4.86 5.77
CA MET A 121 -27.68 5.89 6.12
C MET A 121 -28.27 6.60 4.90
N GLY A 122 -27.77 6.35 3.69
CA GLY A 122 -28.23 7.03 2.47
C GLY A 122 -27.78 8.48 2.34
N GLU A 123 -26.75 8.90 3.09
CA GLU A 123 -26.26 10.29 3.14
C GLU A 123 -25.44 10.70 1.89
N LEU A 124 -25.13 9.77 0.99
CA LEU A 124 -24.35 10.04 -0.23
C LEU A 124 -25.19 10.27 -1.47
N HIS A 125 -26.53 10.33 -1.33
CA HIS A 125 -27.44 10.62 -2.44
C HIS A 125 -27.66 12.12 -2.58
N GLY A 126 -27.28 12.67 -3.72
CA GLY A 126 -27.42 14.09 -4.01
C GLY A 126 -26.77 14.47 -5.34
N ASP A 127 -26.76 15.75 -5.63
CA ASP A 127 -26.04 16.28 -6.78
C ASP A 127 -24.51 16.35 -6.48
N PRO A 128 -23.67 16.56 -7.50
CA PRO A 128 -22.23 16.64 -7.34
C PRO A 128 -21.76 17.68 -6.31
N THR A 129 -22.49 18.78 -6.18
CA THR A 129 -22.18 19.86 -5.22
C THR A 129 -22.44 19.40 -3.80
N PHE A 130 -23.53 18.66 -3.58
CA PHE A 130 -23.86 18.10 -2.28
C PHE A 130 -22.79 17.12 -1.81
N VAL A 131 -22.35 16.19 -2.66
CA VAL A 131 -21.32 15.18 -2.31
C VAL A 131 -19.98 15.85 -2.02
N ALA A 132 -19.59 16.89 -2.79
CA ALA A 132 -18.38 17.65 -2.54
C ALA A 132 -18.42 18.40 -1.21
N ASN A 133 -19.56 19.04 -0.89
CA ASN A 133 -19.77 19.72 0.38
C ASN A 133 -19.77 18.74 1.56
N TYR A 134 -20.39 17.56 1.40
CA TYR A 134 -20.39 16.50 2.40
C TYR A 134 -18.96 16.10 2.78
N PHE A 135 -18.09 15.85 1.78
CA PHE A 135 -16.70 15.52 2.03
C PHE A 135 -15.95 16.66 2.71
N LYS A 136 -16.15 17.89 2.24
CA LYS A 136 -15.51 19.09 2.82
C LYS A 136 -15.91 19.30 4.28
N GLU A 137 -17.20 19.24 4.59
CA GLU A 137 -17.72 19.37 5.94
C GLU A 137 -17.22 18.26 6.86
N PHE A 138 -17.24 17.03 6.35
CA PHE A 138 -16.73 15.88 7.11
C PHE A 138 -15.22 16.00 7.37
N SER A 139 -14.41 16.25 6.34
CA SER A 139 -12.94 16.24 6.47
C SER A 139 -12.42 17.40 7.32
N SER A 140 -13.14 18.51 7.39
CA SER A 140 -12.81 19.67 8.23
C SER A 140 -13.42 19.65 9.63
N ASP A 141 -14.28 18.67 9.93
CA ASP A 141 -14.85 18.52 11.28
C ASP A 141 -13.76 18.10 12.28
N PRO A 142 -13.65 18.75 13.45
CA PRO A 142 -12.58 18.43 14.41
C PRO A 142 -12.78 17.10 15.14
N VAL A 143 -13.99 16.53 15.14
CA VAL A 143 -14.33 15.34 15.95
C VAL A 143 -14.56 14.10 15.10
N ARG A 144 -15.40 14.20 14.07
CA ARG A 144 -15.86 13.04 13.29
C ARG A 144 -14.72 12.27 12.62
N PRO A 145 -13.78 12.87 11.87
CA PRO A 145 -12.67 12.14 11.25
C PRO A 145 -11.71 11.54 12.28
N VAL A 146 -11.47 12.23 13.41
CA VAL A 146 -10.63 11.71 14.50
C VAL A 146 -11.28 10.49 15.14
N MET A 147 -12.60 10.51 15.37
CA MET A 147 -13.35 9.38 15.91
C MET A 147 -13.21 8.13 15.01
N TRP A 148 -13.36 8.29 13.69
CA TRP A 148 -13.20 7.18 12.75
C TRP A 148 -11.76 6.71 12.62
N THR A 149 -10.79 7.62 12.75
CA THR A 149 -9.36 7.27 12.83
C THR A 149 -9.08 6.39 14.06
N VAL A 150 -9.63 6.74 15.21
CA VAL A 150 -9.51 5.91 16.42
C VAL A 150 -10.24 4.57 16.24
N ALA A 151 -11.43 4.57 15.63
CA ALA A 151 -12.19 3.35 15.39
C ALA A 151 -11.41 2.33 14.52
N ILE A 152 -10.80 2.77 13.42
CA ILE A 152 -10.00 1.88 12.58
C ILE A 152 -8.76 1.36 13.31
N PHE A 153 -8.12 2.19 14.16
CA PHE A 153 -7.01 1.74 14.99
C PHE A 153 -7.44 0.70 16.01
N LEU A 154 -8.61 0.83 16.63
CA LEU A 154 -9.12 -0.18 17.57
C LEU A 154 -9.38 -1.52 16.88
N ILE A 155 -9.95 -1.50 15.66
CA ILE A 155 -10.15 -2.72 14.85
C ILE A 155 -8.79 -3.35 14.51
N CYS A 156 -7.83 -2.55 14.04
CA CYS A 156 -6.47 -3.00 13.72
C CYS A 156 -5.77 -3.57 14.97
N HIS A 157 -5.82 -2.85 16.08
CA HIS A 157 -5.24 -3.25 17.37
C HIS A 157 -5.73 -4.63 17.82
N PHE A 158 -7.05 -4.84 17.74
CA PHE A 158 -7.65 -6.13 18.09
C PHE A 158 -7.05 -7.28 17.28
N VAL A 159 -6.80 -7.09 16.00
CA VAL A 159 -6.13 -8.11 15.15
C VAL A 159 -4.68 -8.31 15.57
N ILE A 160 -3.93 -7.23 15.77
CA ILE A 160 -2.48 -7.26 16.02
C ILE A 160 -2.13 -7.93 17.35
N ILE A 161 -2.91 -7.69 18.43
CA ILE A 161 -2.65 -8.29 19.75
C ILE A 161 -2.76 -9.82 19.75
N HIS A 162 -3.49 -10.41 18.78
CA HIS A 162 -3.61 -11.87 18.63
C HIS A 162 -2.43 -12.50 17.91
N GLY A 163 -1.44 -11.71 17.48
CA GLY A 163 -0.19 -12.16 16.87
C GLY A 163 -0.30 -12.47 15.39
N VAL A 164 0.80 -13.00 14.84
CA VAL A 164 0.92 -13.24 13.39
C VAL A 164 -0.06 -14.31 12.93
N ARG A 165 -0.01 -15.50 13.55
CA ARG A 165 -0.85 -16.65 13.14
C ARG A 165 -2.32 -16.50 13.52
N GLY A 166 -2.58 -16.08 14.77
CA GLY A 166 -3.94 -15.99 15.32
C GLY A 166 -4.70 -14.73 14.92
N GLY A 167 -3.98 -13.66 14.61
CA GLY A 167 -4.51 -12.35 14.20
C GLY A 167 -4.32 -12.10 12.71
N ILE A 168 -3.15 -11.67 12.30
CA ILE A 168 -2.85 -11.19 10.94
C ILE A 168 -3.18 -12.23 9.88
N GLU A 169 -2.65 -13.46 10.01
CA GLU A 169 -2.88 -14.53 9.03
C GLU A 169 -4.37 -14.90 8.93
N LYS A 170 -5.03 -15.04 10.08
CA LYS A 170 -6.46 -15.38 10.13
C LYS A 170 -7.31 -14.27 9.51
N ALA A 171 -7.04 -13.02 9.83
CA ALA A 171 -7.74 -11.87 9.26
C ALA A 171 -7.52 -11.81 7.73
N SER A 172 -6.27 -11.91 7.27
CA SER A 172 -5.95 -11.83 5.83
C SER A 172 -6.56 -12.98 5.02
N LYS A 173 -6.67 -14.19 5.59
CA LYS A 173 -7.35 -15.33 4.95
C LYS A 173 -8.85 -15.10 4.70
N VAL A 174 -9.47 -14.22 5.46
CA VAL A 174 -10.88 -13.83 5.26
C VAL A 174 -10.98 -12.57 4.42
N MET A 175 -10.20 -11.55 4.75
CA MET A 175 -10.31 -10.22 4.15
C MET A 175 -9.89 -10.21 2.68
N MET A 176 -8.82 -10.92 2.30
CA MET A 176 -8.36 -10.92 0.91
C MET A 176 -9.35 -11.59 -0.06
N PRO A 177 -9.91 -12.80 0.21
CA PRO A 177 -10.98 -13.34 -0.62
C PRO A 177 -12.23 -12.45 -0.67
N VAL A 178 -12.65 -11.85 0.46
CA VAL A 178 -13.78 -10.90 0.50
C VAL A 178 -13.49 -9.71 -0.40
N LEU A 179 -12.29 -9.12 -0.33
CA LEU A 179 -11.87 -8.01 -1.20
C LEU A 179 -12.01 -8.40 -2.69
N PHE A 180 -11.50 -9.57 -3.08
CA PHE A 180 -11.60 -10.04 -4.47
C PHE A 180 -13.05 -10.25 -4.93
N ILE A 181 -13.90 -10.84 -4.08
CA ILE A 181 -15.32 -11.07 -4.40
C ILE A 181 -16.03 -9.72 -4.57
N LEU A 182 -15.85 -8.78 -3.64
CA LEU A 182 -16.44 -7.44 -3.73
C LEU A 182 -15.99 -6.72 -4.99
N LEU A 183 -14.68 -6.76 -5.28
CA LEU A 183 -14.10 -6.14 -6.46
C LEU A 183 -14.71 -6.72 -7.75
N LEU A 184 -14.83 -8.04 -7.86
CA LEU A 184 -15.44 -8.68 -9.03
C LEU A 184 -16.93 -8.31 -9.20
N ILE A 185 -17.70 -8.26 -8.11
CA ILE A 185 -19.11 -7.84 -8.17
C ILE A 185 -19.24 -6.42 -8.73
N ILE A 186 -18.41 -5.48 -8.23
CA ILE A 186 -18.48 -4.09 -8.66
C ILE A 186 -17.97 -3.95 -10.11
N VAL A 187 -16.90 -4.68 -10.49
CA VAL A 187 -16.40 -4.71 -11.88
C VAL A 187 -17.50 -5.17 -12.84
N VAL A 188 -18.19 -6.25 -12.52
CA VAL A 188 -19.30 -6.74 -13.36
C VAL A 188 -20.39 -5.69 -13.47
N ALA A 189 -20.81 -5.07 -12.36
CA ALA A 189 -21.81 -4.02 -12.36
C ALA A 189 -21.37 -2.81 -13.22
N ALA A 190 -20.12 -2.37 -13.11
CA ALA A 190 -19.58 -1.27 -13.89
C ALA A 190 -19.50 -1.58 -15.40
N CYS A 191 -19.08 -2.81 -15.76
CA CYS A 191 -18.98 -3.22 -17.16
C CYS A 191 -20.34 -3.44 -17.86
N LEU A 192 -21.43 -3.58 -17.10
CA LEU A 192 -22.79 -3.70 -17.64
C LEU A 192 -23.46 -2.33 -17.91
N LEU A 193 -22.82 -1.22 -17.54
CA LEU A 193 -23.34 0.13 -17.77
C LEU A 193 -23.31 0.50 -19.27
N PRO A 194 -24.23 1.37 -19.73
CA PRO A 194 -24.18 1.95 -21.07
C PRO A 194 -22.80 2.65 -21.28
N ASP A 195 -22.25 2.55 -22.50
CA ASP A 195 -20.94 3.14 -22.85
C ASP A 195 -19.72 2.62 -22.05
N ALA A 196 -19.89 1.64 -21.17
CA ALA A 196 -18.80 1.03 -20.41
C ALA A 196 -17.63 0.52 -21.27
N GLY A 197 -17.94 0.11 -22.52
CA GLY A 197 -16.96 -0.36 -23.51
C GLY A 197 -15.83 0.63 -23.77
N LYS A 198 -16.10 1.95 -23.72
CA LYS A 198 -15.08 3.00 -23.87
C LYS A 198 -14.05 2.96 -22.75
N GLY A 199 -14.51 2.75 -21.51
CA GLY A 199 -13.63 2.62 -20.35
C GLY A 199 -12.79 1.34 -20.38
N VAL A 200 -13.38 0.23 -20.84
CA VAL A 200 -12.65 -1.03 -21.06
C VAL A 200 -11.61 -0.87 -22.15
N GLU A 201 -11.95 -0.24 -23.28
CA GLU A 201 -11.01 0.04 -24.39
C GLU A 201 -9.85 0.92 -23.91
N PHE A 202 -10.12 1.99 -23.15
CA PHE A 202 -9.10 2.88 -22.59
C PHE A 202 -8.10 2.12 -21.71
N LEU A 203 -8.56 1.15 -20.92
CA LEU A 203 -7.73 0.39 -20.00
C LEU A 203 -6.97 -0.77 -20.67
N LEU A 204 -7.48 -1.33 -21.78
CA LEU A 204 -6.92 -2.54 -22.40
C LEU A 204 -6.29 -2.32 -23.78
N LYS A 205 -6.55 -1.18 -24.45
CA LYS A 205 -5.99 -0.86 -25.75
C LYS A 205 -4.87 0.17 -25.63
N PRO A 206 -3.60 -0.23 -25.73
CA PRO A 206 -2.49 0.68 -25.51
C PRO A 206 -2.33 1.67 -26.68
N ASP A 207 -2.15 2.93 -26.32
CA ASP A 207 -1.73 4.00 -27.22
C ASP A 207 -0.28 4.41 -26.86
N PHE A 208 0.68 3.82 -27.57
CA PHE A 208 2.10 4.09 -27.31
C PHE A 208 2.52 5.51 -27.72
N GLY A 209 1.72 6.24 -28.47
CA GLY A 209 1.95 7.65 -28.77
C GLY A 209 1.87 8.56 -27.53
N LYS A 210 1.26 8.08 -26.46
CA LYS A 210 1.15 8.78 -25.16
C LYS A 210 2.28 8.45 -24.19
N VAL A 211 3.16 7.50 -24.52
CA VAL A 211 4.26 7.11 -23.63
C VAL A 211 5.40 8.11 -23.78
N ASP A 212 5.56 8.93 -22.78
CA ASP A 212 6.68 9.87 -22.65
C ASP A 212 7.57 9.52 -21.44
N ARG A 213 8.53 10.37 -21.14
CA ARG A 213 9.41 10.22 -19.98
C ARG A 213 8.65 10.22 -18.66
N ASN A 214 7.60 11.04 -18.55
CA ASN A 214 6.84 11.20 -17.33
C ASN A 214 6.03 9.93 -17.03
N VAL A 215 5.39 9.35 -18.04
CA VAL A 215 4.70 8.05 -17.95
C VAL A 215 5.64 6.98 -17.39
N PHE A 216 6.88 6.92 -17.89
CA PHE A 216 7.88 5.96 -17.41
C PHE A 216 8.28 6.19 -15.95
N LEU A 217 8.60 7.44 -15.57
CA LEU A 217 9.02 7.78 -14.22
C LEU A 217 7.87 7.62 -13.21
N ASN A 218 6.65 7.98 -13.61
CA ASN A 218 5.46 7.83 -12.78
C ASN A 218 5.09 6.35 -12.58
N ALA A 219 5.23 5.53 -13.62
CA ALA A 219 5.02 4.07 -13.50
C ALA A 219 6.06 3.41 -12.59
N LEU A 220 7.34 3.81 -12.67
CA LEU A 220 8.38 3.36 -11.74
C LEU A 220 8.04 3.75 -10.29
N GLY A 221 7.69 5.02 -10.04
CA GLY A 221 7.29 5.50 -8.72
C GLY A 221 6.07 4.77 -8.18
N GLN A 222 5.07 4.53 -9.04
CA GLN A 222 3.87 3.78 -8.66
C GLN A 222 4.19 2.32 -8.32
N SER A 223 5.08 1.65 -9.06
CA SER A 223 5.47 0.27 -8.78
C SER A 223 6.17 0.14 -7.44
N PHE A 224 7.00 1.10 -7.08
CA PHE A 224 7.70 1.16 -5.81
C PHE A 224 6.74 1.35 -4.63
N TYR A 225 5.81 2.31 -4.78
CA TYR A 225 4.80 2.61 -3.76
C TYR A 225 3.82 1.45 -3.55
N SER A 226 3.29 0.87 -4.64
CA SER A 226 2.30 -0.23 -4.60
C SER A 226 2.87 -1.48 -3.93
N MET A 227 4.14 -1.82 -4.20
CA MET A 227 4.80 -2.98 -3.61
C MET A 227 5.19 -2.81 -2.14
N SER A 228 4.87 -1.68 -1.50
CA SER A 228 5.20 -1.39 -0.08
C SER A 228 6.69 -1.51 0.26
N ILE A 229 7.57 -1.11 -0.67
CA ILE A 229 9.03 -1.19 -0.53
C ILE A 229 9.54 0.00 0.27
N GLY A 230 10.54 -0.21 1.14
CA GLY A 230 11.19 0.86 1.91
C GLY A 230 10.46 1.30 3.18
N MET A 231 9.38 0.63 3.57
CA MET A 231 8.62 0.92 4.80
C MET A 231 8.68 -0.20 5.85
N GLY A 232 9.54 -1.19 5.64
CA GLY A 232 9.76 -2.28 6.57
C GLY A 232 8.66 -3.36 6.61
N CYS A 233 7.56 -3.21 5.88
CA CYS A 233 6.46 -4.18 5.88
C CYS A 233 6.91 -5.54 5.32
N ILE A 234 7.52 -5.52 4.15
CA ILE A 234 8.01 -6.71 3.44
C ILE A 234 9.10 -7.40 4.26
N CYS A 235 10.07 -6.64 4.78
CA CYS A 235 11.14 -7.12 5.65
C CYS A 235 10.58 -7.74 6.95
N THR A 236 9.65 -7.07 7.62
CA THR A 236 9.01 -7.58 8.85
C THR A 236 8.28 -8.90 8.59
N TYR A 237 7.47 -9.00 7.54
CA TYR A 237 6.76 -10.24 7.23
C TYR A 237 7.71 -11.36 6.82
N ALA A 238 8.76 -11.05 6.07
CA ALA A 238 9.78 -12.03 5.72
C ALA A 238 10.51 -12.61 6.93
N SER A 239 10.61 -11.85 8.02
CA SER A 239 11.21 -12.36 9.26
C SER A 239 10.39 -13.48 9.93
N TYR A 240 9.15 -13.69 9.49
CA TYR A 240 8.29 -14.81 9.90
C TYR A 240 8.27 -15.96 8.88
N PHE A 241 9.04 -15.86 7.78
CA PHE A 241 9.12 -16.90 6.75
C PHE A 241 9.95 -18.08 7.22
N SER A 242 9.53 -19.28 6.84
CA SER A 242 10.34 -20.47 7.02
C SER A 242 11.50 -20.50 6.03
N ARG A 243 12.57 -21.25 6.37
CA ARG A 243 13.70 -21.48 5.46
C ARG A 243 13.32 -22.17 4.15
N GLN A 244 12.20 -22.89 4.14
CA GLN A 244 11.68 -23.57 2.95
C GLN A 244 10.90 -22.67 2.00
N THR A 245 10.59 -21.42 2.41
CA THR A 245 9.85 -20.47 1.57
C THR A 245 10.69 -20.06 0.36
N ASN A 246 10.16 -20.28 -0.85
CA ASN A 246 10.80 -19.83 -2.08
C ASN A 246 10.54 -18.32 -2.25
N LEU A 247 11.55 -17.48 -2.02
CA LEU A 247 11.42 -16.03 -2.02
C LEU A 247 11.00 -15.48 -3.38
N PHE A 248 11.65 -15.96 -4.46
CA PHE A 248 11.32 -15.53 -5.82
C PHE A 248 9.86 -15.85 -6.19
N LYS A 249 9.44 -17.10 -5.90
CA LYS A 249 8.04 -17.50 -6.18
C LYS A 249 7.05 -16.72 -5.34
N SER A 250 7.37 -16.40 -4.09
CA SER A 250 6.52 -15.61 -3.21
C SER A 250 6.42 -14.15 -3.72
N ALA A 251 7.55 -13.53 -4.07
CA ALA A 251 7.55 -12.18 -4.65
C ALA A 251 6.70 -12.11 -5.93
N LEU A 252 6.88 -13.07 -6.84
CA LEU A 252 6.09 -13.13 -8.07
C LEU A 252 4.59 -13.29 -7.79
N GLN A 253 4.20 -14.18 -6.86
CA GLN A 253 2.80 -14.38 -6.50
C GLN A 253 2.17 -13.12 -5.90
N ILE A 254 2.89 -12.43 -5.01
CA ILE A 254 2.42 -11.18 -4.39
C ILE A 254 2.27 -10.09 -5.44
N SER A 255 3.26 -9.94 -6.33
CA SER A 255 3.21 -8.93 -7.40
C SER A 255 2.08 -9.21 -8.41
N ILE A 256 1.78 -10.46 -8.71
CA ILE A 256 0.64 -10.82 -9.58
C ILE A 256 -0.69 -10.47 -8.89
N ILE A 257 -0.83 -10.76 -7.59
CA ILE A 257 -2.02 -10.40 -6.82
C ILE A 257 -2.22 -8.88 -6.80
N ASP A 258 -1.15 -8.13 -6.52
CA ASP A 258 -1.16 -6.67 -6.48
C ASP A 258 -1.57 -6.07 -7.84
N LEU A 259 -0.92 -6.52 -8.92
CA LEU A 259 -1.23 -6.10 -10.27
C LEU A 259 -2.68 -6.43 -10.67
N LEU A 260 -3.16 -7.64 -10.32
CA LEU A 260 -4.52 -8.06 -10.63
C LEU A 260 -5.55 -7.15 -9.94
N VAL A 261 -5.35 -6.82 -8.66
CA VAL A 261 -6.22 -5.89 -7.94
C VAL A 261 -6.18 -4.51 -8.57
N ALA A 262 -5.01 -3.99 -8.93
CA ALA A 262 -4.85 -2.69 -9.56
C ALA A 262 -5.60 -2.60 -10.91
N VAL A 263 -5.46 -3.62 -11.77
CA VAL A 263 -6.17 -3.68 -13.07
C VAL A 263 -7.68 -3.83 -12.89
N LEU A 264 -8.12 -4.68 -11.95
CA LEU A 264 -9.54 -4.83 -11.64
C LEU A 264 -10.14 -3.54 -11.05
N ALA A 265 -9.39 -2.80 -10.23
CA ALA A 265 -9.81 -1.48 -9.76
C ALA A 265 -9.97 -0.48 -10.92
N GLY A 266 -9.07 -0.51 -11.90
CA GLY A 266 -9.26 0.23 -13.14
C GLY A 266 -10.54 -0.18 -13.89
N LEU A 267 -10.80 -1.49 -14.05
CA LEU A 267 -12.02 -2.01 -14.68
C LEU A 267 -13.30 -1.70 -13.88
N MET A 268 -13.20 -1.42 -12.59
CA MET A 268 -14.30 -0.93 -11.77
C MET A 268 -14.58 0.56 -12.01
N ILE A 269 -13.53 1.37 -12.12
CA ILE A 269 -13.62 2.84 -12.13
C ILE A 269 -13.87 3.38 -13.54
N PHE A 270 -13.06 2.99 -14.54
CA PHE A 270 -13.12 3.58 -15.88
C PHE A 270 -14.43 3.33 -16.61
N PRO A 271 -14.98 2.10 -16.65
CA PRO A 271 -16.29 1.87 -17.29
C PRO A 271 -17.40 2.70 -16.64
N ALA A 272 -17.42 2.80 -15.32
CA ALA A 272 -18.41 3.59 -14.60
C ALA A 272 -18.24 5.11 -14.86
N ALA A 273 -17.03 5.64 -14.82
CA ALA A 273 -16.73 7.05 -15.08
C ALA A 273 -17.08 7.45 -16.53
N PHE A 274 -16.68 6.66 -17.52
CA PHE A 274 -16.96 6.92 -18.91
C PHE A 274 -18.46 6.81 -19.25
N SER A 275 -19.22 5.96 -18.55
CA SER A 275 -20.67 5.83 -18.74
C SER A 275 -21.45 7.11 -18.42
N VAL A 276 -20.91 7.96 -17.57
CA VAL A 276 -21.50 9.24 -17.16
C VAL A 276 -20.72 10.46 -17.64
N GLY A 277 -19.71 10.25 -18.50
CA GLY A 277 -18.90 11.32 -19.09
C GLY A 277 -17.99 12.05 -18.09
N VAL A 278 -17.65 11.42 -16.96
CA VAL A 278 -16.73 11.98 -15.95
C VAL A 278 -15.31 11.56 -16.28
N SER A 279 -14.36 12.52 -16.22
CA SER A 279 -12.94 12.21 -16.37
C SER A 279 -12.40 11.53 -15.10
N PRO A 280 -11.71 10.40 -15.24
CA PRO A 280 -11.15 9.66 -14.10
C PRO A 280 -9.85 10.24 -13.54
N ASP A 281 -9.44 11.43 -13.97
CA ASP A 281 -8.19 12.13 -13.59
C ASP A 281 -8.38 13.14 -12.43
N SER A 282 -9.49 13.06 -11.70
CA SER A 282 -9.91 14.05 -10.68
C SER A 282 -9.12 14.01 -9.35
N GLY A 283 -7.98 13.32 -9.27
CA GLY A 283 -7.06 13.35 -8.12
C GLY A 283 -7.54 12.57 -6.88
N PRO A 284 -7.01 12.92 -5.69
CA PRO A 284 -7.34 12.24 -4.43
C PRO A 284 -8.83 12.29 -4.06
N SER A 285 -9.56 13.27 -4.56
CA SER A 285 -11.02 13.36 -4.41
C SER A 285 -11.79 12.28 -5.18
N LEU A 286 -11.12 11.54 -6.07
CA LEU A 286 -11.74 10.51 -6.92
C LEU A 286 -12.65 9.57 -6.12
N ILE A 287 -12.17 9.01 -5.02
CA ILE A 287 -12.92 7.99 -4.27
C ILE A 287 -14.00 8.57 -3.33
N PHE A 288 -13.84 9.80 -2.86
CA PHE A 288 -14.75 10.39 -1.87
C PHE A 288 -15.72 11.43 -2.45
N ILE A 289 -15.43 11.96 -3.62
CA ILE A 289 -16.29 12.95 -4.30
C ILE A 289 -16.77 12.42 -5.64
N THR A 290 -15.85 12.00 -6.52
CA THR A 290 -16.20 11.66 -7.90
C THR A 290 -16.97 10.34 -7.99
N LEU A 291 -16.49 9.28 -7.34
CA LEU A 291 -17.14 7.96 -7.45
C LEU A 291 -18.54 7.88 -6.83
N PRO A 292 -18.88 8.50 -5.67
CA PRO A 292 -20.26 8.60 -5.24
C PRO A 292 -21.16 9.21 -6.30
N ASN A 293 -20.71 10.31 -6.94
CA ASN A 293 -21.45 10.96 -8.02
C ASN A 293 -21.60 10.07 -9.26
N VAL A 294 -20.54 9.37 -9.63
CA VAL A 294 -20.56 8.39 -10.73
C VAL A 294 -21.59 7.29 -10.44
N PHE A 295 -21.59 6.72 -9.24
CA PHE A 295 -22.55 5.67 -8.88
C PHE A 295 -23.99 6.20 -8.84
N ASN A 296 -24.24 7.39 -8.30
CA ASN A 296 -25.55 8.01 -8.30
C ASN A 296 -26.07 8.25 -9.72
N GLN A 297 -25.25 8.69 -10.66
CA GLN A 297 -25.62 8.93 -12.04
C GLN A 297 -25.75 7.64 -12.85
N ALA A 298 -24.77 6.75 -12.76
CA ALA A 298 -24.69 5.51 -13.52
C ALA A 298 -25.86 4.56 -13.20
N PHE A 299 -26.32 4.54 -11.95
CA PHE A 299 -27.42 3.70 -11.48
C PHE A 299 -28.70 4.49 -11.20
N ALA A 300 -28.88 5.69 -11.79
CA ALA A 300 -30.05 6.54 -11.55
C ALA A 300 -31.38 5.82 -11.90
N SER A 301 -31.40 4.93 -12.89
CA SER A 301 -32.56 4.11 -13.24
C SER A 301 -32.81 2.94 -12.26
N LEU A 302 -31.85 2.55 -11.45
CA LEU A 302 -31.89 1.45 -10.49
C LEU A 302 -31.31 1.90 -9.13
N PRO A 303 -31.98 2.81 -8.40
CA PRO A 303 -31.40 3.45 -7.20
C PRO A 303 -30.97 2.46 -6.11
N LEU A 304 -31.73 1.37 -5.92
CA LEU A 304 -31.37 0.32 -4.95
C LEU A 304 -30.06 -0.36 -5.32
N LEU A 305 -29.82 -0.62 -6.62
CA LEU A 305 -28.55 -1.20 -7.08
C LEU A 305 -27.39 -0.20 -6.88
N GLY A 306 -27.61 1.07 -7.20
CA GLY A 306 -26.62 2.14 -6.94
C GLY A 306 -26.24 2.24 -5.47
N TRP A 307 -27.22 2.16 -4.57
CA TRP A 307 -27.00 2.14 -3.13
C TRP A 307 -26.17 0.91 -2.70
N ILE A 308 -26.52 -0.28 -3.19
CA ILE A 308 -25.78 -1.53 -2.90
C ILE A 308 -24.33 -1.42 -3.41
N ILE A 309 -24.12 -0.98 -4.65
CA ILE A 309 -22.78 -0.86 -5.24
C ILE A 309 -21.93 0.16 -4.47
N SER A 310 -22.48 1.30 -4.09
CA SER A 310 -21.81 2.30 -3.26
C SER A 310 -21.38 1.71 -1.92
N LEU A 311 -22.28 1.01 -1.23
CA LEU A 311 -21.96 0.35 0.04
C LEU A 311 -20.87 -0.70 -0.12
N LEU A 312 -20.98 -1.59 -1.11
CA LEU A 312 -19.97 -2.63 -1.36
C LEU A 312 -18.61 -2.03 -1.71
N PHE A 313 -18.59 -0.92 -2.43
CA PHE A 313 -17.36 -0.19 -2.76
C PHE A 313 -16.66 0.35 -1.50
N TYR A 314 -17.36 1.00 -0.58
CA TYR A 314 -16.73 1.52 0.64
C TYR A 314 -16.36 0.41 1.64
N VAL A 315 -17.09 -0.70 1.67
CA VAL A 315 -16.68 -1.90 2.41
C VAL A 315 -15.38 -2.47 1.81
N LEU A 316 -15.28 -2.56 0.48
CA LEU A 316 -14.05 -2.98 -0.22
C LEU A 316 -12.86 -2.08 0.14
N LEU A 317 -13.05 -0.75 0.08
CA LEU A 317 -12.01 0.22 0.46
C LEU A 317 -11.58 0.05 1.92
N SER A 318 -12.53 -0.12 2.83
CA SER A 318 -12.25 -0.32 4.26
C SER A 318 -11.46 -1.60 4.51
N VAL A 319 -11.78 -2.68 3.81
CA VAL A 319 -11.04 -3.95 3.87
C VAL A 319 -9.62 -3.78 3.33
N ALA A 320 -9.46 -3.14 2.16
CA ALA A 320 -8.15 -2.87 1.57
C ALA A 320 -7.29 -1.96 2.47
N ALA A 321 -7.87 -0.90 3.03
CA ALA A 321 -7.20 -0.01 3.95
C ALA A 321 -6.75 -0.72 5.24
N LEU A 322 -7.62 -1.57 5.81
CA LEU A 322 -7.32 -2.28 7.04
C LEU A 322 -6.22 -3.33 6.86
N THR A 323 -6.16 -4.05 5.72
CA THR A 323 -5.10 -5.03 5.46
C THR A 323 -3.72 -4.37 5.39
N SER A 324 -3.61 -3.21 4.75
CA SER A 324 -2.36 -2.44 4.70
C SER A 324 -2.02 -1.82 6.05
N LEU A 325 -3.01 -1.28 6.78
CA LEU A 325 -2.81 -0.72 8.12
C LEU A 325 -2.30 -1.78 9.11
N MET A 326 -2.81 -3.02 9.04
CA MET A 326 -2.30 -4.13 9.85
C MET A 326 -0.82 -4.40 9.59
N SER A 327 -0.39 -4.35 8.34
CA SER A 327 1.01 -4.57 7.95
C SER A 327 1.93 -3.48 8.50
N LEU A 328 1.54 -2.23 8.33
CA LEU A 328 2.25 -1.06 8.87
C LEU A 328 2.31 -1.09 10.40
N HIS A 329 1.20 -1.42 11.04
CA HIS A 329 1.13 -1.54 12.51
C HIS A 329 2.04 -2.66 13.03
N GLU A 330 2.13 -3.78 12.30
CA GLU A 330 2.99 -4.90 12.68
C GLU A 330 4.48 -4.55 12.64
N VAL A 331 4.94 -3.77 11.65
CA VAL A 331 6.33 -3.25 11.58
C VAL A 331 6.68 -2.58 12.90
N ASN A 332 5.84 -1.67 13.32
CA ASN A 332 6.07 -0.87 14.52
C ASN A 332 5.91 -1.70 15.79
N THR A 333 4.89 -2.56 15.84
CA THR A 333 4.68 -3.47 16.98
C THR A 333 5.87 -4.39 17.18
N SER A 334 6.39 -5.01 16.11
CA SER A 334 7.55 -5.90 16.20
C SER A 334 8.80 -5.15 16.68
N PHE A 335 8.99 -3.92 16.21
CA PHE A 335 10.08 -3.07 16.67
C PHE A 335 9.96 -2.75 18.17
N PHE A 336 8.82 -2.22 18.61
CA PHE A 336 8.67 -1.79 20.01
C PHE A 336 8.78 -2.96 20.99
N TYR A 337 8.12 -4.10 20.74
CA TYR A 337 8.19 -5.19 21.71
C TYR A 337 9.58 -5.85 21.74
N GLU A 338 10.29 -5.94 20.62
CA GLU A 338 11.63 -6.53 20.58
C GLU A 338 12.71 -5.59 21.13
N GLU A 339 12.69 -4.29 20.78
CA GLU A 339 13.71 -3.35 21.23
C GLU A 339 13.52 -2.95 22.71
N LEU A 340 12.29 -2.73 23.16
CA LEU A 340 12.00 -2.42 24.56
C LEU A 340 11.92 -3.67 25.45
N LYS A 341 11.99 -4.89 24.86
CA LYS A 341 11.87 -6.17 25.59
C LYS A 341 10.59 -6.29 26.42
N ILE A 342 9.50 -5.75 25.95
CA ILE A 342 8.18 -5.81 26.54
C ILE A 342 7.32 -6.88 25.86
N ASP A 343 6.17 -7.21 26.43
CA ASP A 343 5.25 -8.14 25.76
C ASP A 343 4.59 -7.49 24.51
N ARG A 344 4.15 -8.33 23.58
CA ARG A 344 3.58 -7.89 22.31
C ARG A 344 2.34 -7.00 22.48
N LYS A 345 1.48 -7.28 23.49
CA LYS A 345 0.27 -6.49 23.73
C LYS A 345 0.63 -5.07 24.11
N LYS A 346 1.61 -4.90 25.02
CA LYS A 346 2.11 -3.56 25.39
C LYS A 346 2.73 -2.83 24.22
N GLY A 347 3.56 -3.53 23.42
CA GLY A 347 4.14 -2.95 22.18
C GLY A 347 3.06 -2.47 21.22
N ALA A 348 2.06 -3.31 20.94
CA ALA A 348 0.92 -2.95 20.10
C ALA A 348 0.12 -1.77 20.66
N THR A 349 -0.11 -1.71 21.97
CA THR A 349 -0.82 -0.58 22.61
C THR A 349 -0.04 0.73 22.46
N ILE A 350 1.28 0.71 22.67
CA ILE A 350 2.13 1.90 22.45
C ILE A 350 2.00 2.40 21.01
N VAL A 351 2.10 1.51 20.02
CA VAL A 351 1.95 1.87 18.60
C VAL A 351 0.57 2.43 18.32
N THR A 352 -0.49 1.74 18.76
CA THR A 352 -1.88 2.20 18.57
C THR A 352 -2.08 3.60 19.12
N VAL A 353 -1.68 3.84 20.38
CA VAL A 353 -1.88 5.15 21.02
C VAL A 353 -1.04 6.24 20.33
N SER A 354 0.24 5.99 20.11
CA SER A 354 1.13 7.00 19.51
C SER A 354 0.73 7.33 18.06
N CYS A 355 0.38 6.31 17.25
CA CYS A 355 -0.08 6.54 15.88
C CYS A 355 -1.49 7.16 15.84
N ALA A 356 -2.38 6.84 16.80
CA ALA A 356 -3.67 7.51 16.90
C ALA A 356 -3.52 9.01 17.24
N VAL A 357 -2.58 9.37 18.08
CA VAL A 357 -2.24 10.78 18.37
C VAL A 357 -1.72 11.48 17.11
N ILE A 358 -0.78 10.86 16.38
CA ILE A 358 -0.29 11.39 15.09
C ILE A 358 -1.46 11.55 14.11
N GLY A 359 -2.30 10.53 13.96
CA GLY A 359 -3.46 10.56 13.09
C GLY A 359 -4.45 11.66 13.47
N ALA A 360 -4.68 11.88 14.76
CA ALA A 360 -5.53 12.98 15.24
C ALA A 360 -4.97 14.35 14.82
N PHE A 361 -3.67 14.60 15.00
CA PHE A 361 -3.04 15.84 14.55
C PHE A 361 -3.08 15.99 13.02
N CYS A 362 -2.81 14.92 12.28
CA CYS A 362 -2.93 14.92 10.82
C CYS A 362 -4.38 15.22 10.39
N SER A 363 -5.37 14.59 11.02
CA SER A 363 -6.79 14.84 10.73
C SER A 363 -7.19 16.28 11.00
N LEU A 364 -6.80 16.83 12.16
CA LEU A 364 -7.09 18.23 12.52
C LEU A 364 -6.44 19.24 11.57
N SER A 365 -5.32 18.91 10.95
CA SER A 365 -4.63 19.78 10.00
C SER A 365 -5.36 19.93 8.65
N LEU A 366 -6.36 19.10 8.36
CA LEU A 366 -7.10 19.09 7.09
C LEU A 366 -8.33 20.02 7.08
N GLY A 367 -8.24 21.16 7.75
CA GLY A 367 -9.25 22.22 7.72
C GLY A 367 -9.93 22.50 9.05
N ALA A 368 -9.72 21.67 10.10
CA ALA A 368 -10.23 21.97 11.43
C ALA A 368 -9.43 23.07 12.14
N THR A 369 -8.15 23.22 11.82
CA THR A 369 -7.30 24.30 12.38
C THR A 369 -6.11 24.62 11.47
N ASP A 370 -5.90 25.92 11.23
CA ASP A 370 -4.73 26.42 10.47
C ASP A 370 -3.42 26.36 11.27
N LYS A 371 -3.50 26.16 12.60
CA LYS A 371 -2.32 26.09 13.47
C LYS A 371 -1.41 24.90 13.18
N LEU A 372 -1.91 23.88 12.51
CA LEU A 372 -1.19 22.68 12.11
C LEU A 372 -0.78 22.71 10.63
N SER A 373 -0.77 23.88 10.02
CA SER A 373 -0.27 24.11 8.67
C SER A 373 1.07 24.85 8.72
N PHE A 374 2.08 24.29 8.03
CA PHE A 374 3.44 24.82 8.00
C PHE A 374 3.87 25.03 6.55
N PHE A 375 4.45 26.20 6.23
CA PHE A 375 4.88 26.54 4.87
C PHE A 375 3.80 26.34 3.80
N GLY A 376 2.53 26.64 4.14
CA GLY A 376 1.40 26.54 3.22
C GLY A 376 0.85 25.12 2.96
N LYS A 377 1.32 24.11 3.71
CA LYS A 377 0.84 22.73 3.61
C LYS A 377 0.34 22.25 4.98
N ALA A 378 -0.74 21.45 4.97
CA ALA A 378 -1.20 20.77 6.18
C ALA A 378 -0.17 19.78 6.72
N LEU A 379 -0.21 19.49 8.01
CA LEU A 379 0.67 18.49 8.61
C LEU A 379 0.53 17.11 7.95
N PHE A 380 -0.70 16.74 7.58
CA PHE A 380 -0.98 15.53 6.79
C PHE A 380 -0.17 15.48 5.49
N ASP A 381 -0.20 16.57 4.70
CA ASP A 381 0.52 16.66 3.43
C ASP A 381 2.03 16.60 3.62
N TRP A 382 2.55 17.13 4.74
CA TRP A 382 3.95 17.03 5.08
C TRP A 382 4.38 15.59 5.40
N PHE A 383 3.55 14.84 6.14
CA PHE A 383 3.85 13.44 6.42
C PHE A 383 3.82 12.61 5.14
N ASP A 384 2.83 12.81 4.27
CA ASP A 384 2.75 12.14 2.98
C ASP A 384 3.95 12.49 2.08
N PHE A 385 4.30 13.77 1.97
CA PHE A 385 5.44 14.23 1.19
C PHE A 385 6.77 13.64 1.69
N VAL A 386 7.07 13.77 2.97
CA VAL A 386 8.35 13.32 3.54
C VAL A 386 8.48 11.80 3.45
N THR A 387 7.44 11.07 3.78
CA THR A 387 7.50 9.61 3.73
C THR A 387 7.46 9.09 2.29
N GLY A 388 6.53 9.58 1.48
CA GLY A 388 6.31 9.07 0.12
C GLY A 388 7.38 9.50 -0.87
N GLN A 389 7.83 10.77 -0.80
CA GLN A 389 8.75 11.31 -1.80
C GLN A 389 10.21 11.32 -1.36
N ILE A 390 10.50 11.22 -0.06
CA ILE A 390 11.88 11.24 0.44
C ILE A 390 12.26 9.88 1.06
N PHE A 391 11.57 9.47 2.12
CA PHE A 391 12.01 8.33 2.93
C PHE A 391 11.89 6.99 2.20
N LEU A 392 10.76 6.73 1.51
CA LEU A 392 10.58 5.48 0.77
C LEU A 392 11.63 5.29 -0.32
N PRO A 393 11.84 6.24 -1.27
CA PRO A 393 12.86 6.07 -2.28
C PRO A 393 14.27 5.98 -1.68
N LEU A 394 14.57 6.78 -0.65
CA LEU A 394 15.87 6.73 0.02
C LEU A 394 16.12 5.37 0.69
N ALA A 395 15.15 4.84 1.41
CA ALA A 395 15.26 3.54 2.06
C ALA A 395 15.46 2.43 1.02
N GLY A 396 14.67 2.39 -0.05
CA GLY A 396 14.82 1.41 -1.11
C GLY A 396 16.14 1.51 -1.87
N PHE A 397 16.60 2.73 -2.15
CA PHE A 397 17.92 2.97 -2.74
C PHE A 397 19.04 2.40 -1.86
N LEU A 398 19.02 2.76 -0.58
CA LEU A 398 20.00 2.28 0.39
C LEU A 398 19.92 0.76 0.61
N THR A 399 18.74 0.16 0.58
CA THR A 399 18.54 -1.29 0.64
C THR A 399 19.19 -2.00 -0.56
N CYS A 400 19.04 -1.44 -1.77
CA CYS A 400 19.70 -1.98 -2.95
C CYS A 400 21.22 -1.90 -2.85
N LEU A 401 21.77 -0.77 -2.37
CA LEU A 401 23.21 -0.63 -2.15
C LEU A 401 23.71 -1.56 -1.05
N PHE A 402 22.98 -1.66 0.06
CA PHE A 402 23.33 -2.52 1.18
C PHE A 402 23.44 -3.99 0.74
N LEU A 403 22.38 -4.51 0.10
CA LEU A 403 22.35 -5.93 -0.27
C LEU A 403 23.22 -6.22 -1.51
N GLY A 404 23.27 -5.30 -2.44
CA GLY A 404 24.04 -5.45 -3.68
C GLY A 404 25.55 -5.36 -3.48
N TRP A 405 26.02 -4.48 -2.59
CA TRP A 405 27.43 -4.13 -2.51
C TRP A 405 28.07 -4.43 -1.16
N TYR A 406 27.34 -4.34 -0.04
CA TYR A 406 27.88 -4.52 1.29
C TYR A 406 27.72 -5.95 1.82
N VAL A 407 26.52 -6.54 1.71
CA VAL A 407 26.26 -7.90 2.22
C VAL A 407 27.04 -8.93 1.40
N PRO A 408 27.74 -9.88 2.04
CA PRO A 408 28.46 -10.94 1.32
C PRO A 408 27.57 -11.68 0.33
N LYS A 409 28.03 -11.81 -0.94
CA LYS A 409 27.29 -12.48 -2.02
C LYS A 409 26.81 -13.89 -1.61
N GLN A 410 27.59 -14.60 -0.80
CA GLN A 410 27.23 -15.94 -0.34
C GLN A 410 25.92 -15.92 0.46
N ILE A 411 25.76 -14.99 1.40
CA ILE A 411 24.51 -14.84 2.20
C ILE A 411 23.33 -14.58 1.28
N VAL A 412 23.47 -13.67 0.32
CA VAL A 412 22.42 -13.33 -0.64
C VAL A 412 22.05 -14.53 -1.50
N GLN A 413 23.05 -15.30 -1.94
CA GLN A 413 22.86 -16.51 -2.76
C GLN A 413 22.19 -17.63 -1.95
N ASP A 414 22.64 -17.88 -0.73
CA ASP A 414 22.08 -18.91 0.15
C ASP A 414 20.60 -18.63 0.44
N GLU A 415 20.25 -17.40 0.77
CA GLU A 415 18.86 -16.99 0.96
C GLU A 415 18.05 -17.12 -0.33
N PHE A 416 18.55 -16.65 -1.47
CA PHE A 416 17.84 -16.71 -2.75
C PHE A 416 17.59 -18.14 -3.22
N THR A 417 18.55 -19.05 -3.00
CA THR A 417 18.49 -20.44 -3.44
C THR A 417 17.98 -21.41 -2.38
N ASN A 418 17.52 -20.93 -1.23
CA ASN A 418 17.20 -21.76 -0.06
C ASN A 418 18.35 -22.73 0.25
N TRP A 419 19.56 -22.19 0.45
CA TRP A 419 20.79 -22.93 0.73
C TRP A 419 21.08 -24.03 -0.30
N GLY A 420 20.91 -23.71 -1.60
CA GLY A 420 21.21 -24.61 -2.72
C GLY A 420 20.11 -25.62 -3.05
N THR A 421 18.99 -25.63 -2.33
CA THR A 421 17.85 -26.53 -2.65
C THR A 421 17.11 -26.12 -3.93
N LEU A 422 17.21 -24.85 -4.33
CA LEU A 422 16.60 -24.31 -5.53
C LEU A 422 17.68 -24.03 -6.59
N LYS A 423 17.34 -24.30 -7.86
CA LYS A 423 18.22 -23.94 -9.00
C LYS A 423 18.29 -22.42 -9.11
N GLY A 424 19.41 -21.82 -8.81
CA GLY A 424 19.65 -20.38 -8.82
C GLY A 424 19.81 -19.74 -10.22
N ARG A 425 19.08 -20.21 -11.24
CA ARG A 425 19.23 -19.71 -12.64
C ARG A 425 19.03 -18.20 -12.78
N LEU A 426 18.15 -17.62 -12.00
CA LEU A 426 17.84 -16.18 -12.04
C LEU A 426 18.68 -15.35 -11.06
N PHE A 427 19.53 -15.98 -10.25
CA PHE A 427 20.32 -15.26 -9.23
C PHE A 427 21.26 -14.22 -9.86
N GLY A 428 21.91 -14.55 -10.97
CA GLY A 428 22.79 -13.61 -11.66
C GLY A 428 22.05 -12.36 -12.18
N ILE A 429 20.85 -12.57 -12.75
CA ILE A 429 19.99 -11.47 -13.22
C ILE A 429 19.53 -10.63 -12.03
N TYR A 430 19.03 -11.27 -10.96
CA TYR A 430 18.63 -10.60 -9.73
C TYR A 430 19.76 -9.72 -9.16
N LEU A 431 20.96 -10.31 -9.04
CA LEU A 431 22.11 -9.59 -8.48
C LEU A 431 22.53 -8.40 -9.36
N PHE A 432 22.47 -8.55 -10.69
CA PHE A 432 22.72 -7.45 -11.62
C PHE A 432 21.70 -6.32 -11.47
N LEU A 433 20.41 -6.67 -11.40
CA LEU A 433 19.33 -5.69 -11.20
C LEU A 433 19.53 -4.90 -9.92
N ILE A 434 19.76 -5.58 -8.80
CA ILE A 434 19.90 -4.93 -7.49
C ILE A 434 21.18 -4.09 -7.36
N LYS A 435 22.26 -4.47 -8.03
CA LYS A 435 23.51 -3.72 -8.01
C LYS A 435 23.50 -2.46 -8.86
N PHE A 436 22.88 -2.52 -10.01
CA PHE A 436 23.06 -1.48 -11.03
C PHE A 436 21.74 -0.86 -11.47
N VAL A 437 20.73 -1.67 -11.80
CA VAL A 437 19.49 -1.16 -12.40
C VAL A 437 18.59 -0.51 -11.37
N CYS A 438 18.26 -1.21 -10.29
CA CYS A 438 17.35 -0.70 -9.28
C CYS A 438 17.84 0.61 -8.62
N PRO A 439 19.12 0.76 -8.21
CA PRO A 439 19.59 2.03 -7.65
C PRO A 439 19.45 3.18 -8.61
N VAL A 440 19.78 2.98 -9.90
CA VAL A 440 19.64 4.03 -10.92
C VAL A 440 18.18 4.41 -11.14
N LEU A 441 17.29 3.42 -11.26
CA LEU A 441 15.86 3.69 -11.47
C LEU A 441 15.23 4.41 -10.26
N ILE A 442 15.56 3.99 -9.03
CA ILE A 442 15.06 4.66 -7.81
C ILE A 442 15.60 6.09 -7.73
N PHE A 443 16.87 6.30 -8.07
CA PHE A 443 17.46 7.63 -8.06
C PHE A 443 16.81 8.56 -9.12
N LEU A 444 16.46 8.04 -10.29
CA LEU A 444 15.70 8.79 -11.29
C LEU A 444 14.29 9.16 -10.79
N VAL A 445 13.59 8.23 -10.15
CA VAL A 445 12.28 8.51 -9.51
C VAL A 445 12.45 9.60 -8.45
N PHE A 446 13.47 9.51 -7.61
CA PHE A 446 13.77 10.50 -6.58
C PHE A 446 13.99 11.90 -7.19
N LEU A 447 14.84 12.01 -8.23
CA LEU A 447 15.07 13.28 -8.93
C LEU A 447 13.79 13.85 -9.57
N ASN A 448 12.94 12.98 -10.14
CA ASN A 448 11.66 13.42 -10.74
C ASN A 448 10.72 14.03 -9.71
N GLN A 449 10.68 13.48 -8.50
CA GLN A 449 9.84 14.01 -7.42
C GLN A 449 10.27 15.41 -6.95
N PHE A 450 11.52 15.78 -7.15
CA PHE A 450 12.02 17.15 -6.89
C PHE A 450 11.94 18.07 -8.11
N GLY A 451 11.27 17.66 -9.18
CA GLY A 451 11.08 18.50 -10.37
C GLY A 451 12.36 18.73 -11.18
N VAL A 452 13.39 17.88 -11.03
CA VAL A 452 14.66 18.02 -11.77
C VAL A 452 14.47 17.83 -13.28
N PHE A 453 13.43 17.10 -13.65
CA PHE A 453 13.15 16.82 -15.07
C PHE A 453 12.03 17.68 -15.65
N GLY A 454 11.47 18.64 -14.89
CA GLY A 454 10.49 19.63 -15.36
C GLY A 454 9.06 19.17 -15.20
#